data_7c1a6a3e85c7699560113e4d96fe1fa6
#
_entry.id   7c1a6a3e85c7699560113e4d96fe1fa6
#
_cell.length_a   1.000
_cell.length_b   1.000
_cell.length_c   1.000
_cell.angle_alpha   90.00
_cell.angle_beta   90.00
_cell.angle_gamma   90.00
#
_symmetry.space_group_name_H-M   'P 1'
#
loop_
_entity.id
_entity.type
_entity.pdbx_description
1 polymer ?
#
loop_
_entity_poly.entity_id
_entity_poly.type
_entity_poly.pdbx_seq_one_letter_code
_entity_poly.pdbx_strand_id
1 'polypeptide(L)'
;MTATTPNWAELTVGEVVAEGSYPLQRDALVRYAGASGDFNPIHYRDDVAVSVGLPGVLAHGMLTMGLAVQPVVDWAGDPARIVDYQVRFTRPVLVPATEGARVRVVAKIGAIDTAARIIRVDLTVTSNDQTVLGKAQARVSYADAPTSAPTTSAPTTVSA
;
A
#
# COMPACT_ATOMS: atom_id res chain seq x y z
N MET A 1 9.16 13.22 12.55
CA MET A 1 9.16 12.21 13.65
C MET A 1 9.84 10.99 13.08
N THR A 2 10.98 10.57 13.63
CA THR A 2 11.62 9.29 13.25
C THR A 2 10.75 8.18 13.82
N ALA A 3 10.08 7.42 12.95
CA ALA A 3 9.34 6.24 13.35
C ALA A 3 10.35 5.25 13.95
N THR A 4 10.14 4.86 15.20
CA THR A 4 10.98 3.86 15.85
C THR A 4 10.48 2.48 15.42
N THR A 5 11.37 1.64 14.87
CA THR A 5 11.02 0.26 14.54
C THR A 5 10.44 -0.45 15.77
N PRO A 6 9.27 -1.09 15.67
CA PRO A 6 8.66 -1.79 16.78
C PRO A 6 9.56 -2.89 17.35
N ASN A 7 9.53 -3.07 18.66
CA ASN A 7 10.33 -4.10 19.32
C ASN A 7 9.77 -5.49 19.04
N TRP A 8 10.57 -6.35 18.41
CA TRP A 8 10.18 -7.73 18.07
C TRP A 8 9.60 -8.53 19.24
N ALA A 9 10.17 -8.37 20.44
CA ALA A 9 9.78 -9.16 21.60
C ALA A 9 8.39 -8.81 22.15
N GLU A 10 7.83 -7.68 21.77
CA GLU A 10 6.53 -7.18 22.22
C GLU A 10 5.39 -7.50 21.26
N LEU A 11 5.71 -7.98 20.04
CA LEU A 11 4.73 -8.21 18.98
C LEU A 11 3.87 -9.43 19.28
N THR A 12 2.56 -9.29 19.14
CA THR A 12 1.57 -10.33 19.44
C THR A 12 0.63 -10.56 18.27
N VAL A 13 0.39 -11.83 17.91
CA VAL A 13 -0.61 -12.19 16.91
C VAL A 13 -1.99 -11.71 17.37
N GLY A 14 -2.71 -11.06 16.48
CA GLY A 14 -4.01 -10.47 16.75
C GLY A 14 -3.97 -9.00 17.15
N GLU A 15 -2.81 -8.43 17.43
CA GLU A 15 -2.64 -7.01 17.75
C GLU A 15 -2.90 -6.14 16.53
N VAL A 16 -3.65 -5.04 16.72
CA VAL A 16 -3.78 -3.96 15.74
C VAL A 16 -2.57 -3.05 15.88
N VAL A 17 -1.75 -2.99 14.84
CA VAL A 17 -0.46 -2.28 14.87
C VAL A 17 -0.51 -0.92 14.18
N ALA A 18 -1.46 -0.73 13.28
CA ALA A 18 -1.62 0.55 12.60
C ALA A 18 -3.05 0.72 12.04
N GLU A 19 -3.47 1.97 11.94
CA GLU A 19 -4.71 2.36 11.28
C GLU A 19 -4.44 3.55 10.35
N GLY A 20 -5.21 3.63 9.26
CA GLY A 20 -5.12 4.73 8.32
C GLY A 20 -6.49 5.14 7.78
N SER A 21 -6.63 6.42 7.43
CA SER A 21 -7.84 6.95 6.80
C SER A 21 -7.45 7.99 5.77
N TYR A 22 -7.63 7.64 4.49
CA TYR A 22 -7.15 8.41 3.34
C TYR A 22 -8.33 8.99 2.58
N PRO A 23 -8.51 10.31 2.57
CA PRO A 23 -9.45 10.97 1.68
C PRO A 23 -8.94 10.83 0.24
N LEU A 24 -9.85 10.56 -0.69
CA LEU A 24 -9.55 10.35 -2.09
C LEU A 24 -10.47 11.23 -2.95
N GLN A 25 -9.91 12.28 -3.53
CA GLN A 25 -10.60 13.20 -4.41
C GLN A 25 -10.20 12.96 -5.87
N ARG A 26 -10.94 13.53 -6.82
CA ARG A 26 -10.70 13.38 -8.27
C ARG A 26 -9.32 13.87 -8.70
N ASP A 27 -8.79 14.88 -8.06
CA ASP A 27 -7.44 15.41 -8.32
C ASP A 27 -6.34 14.39 -8.01
N ALA A 28 -6.54 13.52 -6.98
CA ALA A 28 -5.62 12.44 -6.67
C ALA A 28 -5.58 11.40 -7.80
N LEU A 29 -6.74 11.12 -8.43
CA LEU A 29 -6.81 10.20 -9.58
C LEU A 29 -6.07 10.76 -10.79
N VAL A 30 -6.20 12.07 -11.05
CA VAL A 30 -5.48 12.75 -12.15
C VAL A 30 -3.97 12.71 -11.91
N ARG A 31 -3.52 13.01 -10.69
CA ARG A 31 -2.10 12.92 -10.33
C ARG A 31 -1.57 11.50 -10.49
N TYR A 32 -2.35 10.50 -10.05
CA TYR A 32 -1.95 9.10 -10.18
C TYR A 32 -1.89 8.66 -11.64
N ALA A 33 -2.84 9.04 -12.48
CA ALA A 33 -2.79 8.78 -13.92
C ALA A 33 -1.50 9.32 -14.56
N GLY A 34 -1.11 10.56 -14.21
CA GLY A 34 0.13 11.16 -14.69
C GLY A 34 1.39 10.46 -14.20
N ALA A 35 1.39 9.96 -12.94
CA ALA A 35 2.54 9.29 -12.35
C ALA A 35 2.69 7.83 -12.82
N SER A 36 1.56 7.12 -13.03
CA SER A 36 1.54 5.70 -13.39
C SER A 36 1.49 5.44 -14.90
N GLY A 37 1.06 6.44 -15.69
CA GLY A 37 0.75 6.25 -17.11
C GLY A 37 -0.60 5.57 -17.38
N ASP A 38 -1.38 5.28 -16.34
CA ASP A 38 -2.72 4.70 -16.49
C ASP A 38 -3.76 5.81 -16.73
N PHE A 39 -3.96 6.14 -17.99
CA PHE A 39 -4.95 7.12 -18.45
C PHE A 39 -6.27 6.47 -18.87
N ASN A 40 -6.66 5.32 -18.33
CA ASN A 40 -7.97 4.75 -18.61
C ASN A 40 -9.07 5.74 -18.20
N PRO A 41 -9.93 6.17 -19.12
CA PRO A 41 -10.91 7.23 -18.88
C PRO A 41 -11.97 6.91 -17.82
N ILE A 42 -12.13 5.65 -17.43
CA ILE A 42 -13.00 5.28 -16.29
C ILE A 42 -12.57 5.90 -14.95
N HIS A 43 -11.34 6.40 -14.88
CA HIS A 43 -10.76 7.01 -13.69
C HIS A 43 -10.90 8.54 -13.64
N TYR A 44 -11.47 9.18 -14.69
CA TYR A 44 -11.64 10.64 -14.71
C TYR A 44 -12.83 11.15 -15.55
N ARG A 45 -13.54 10.26 -16.31
CA ARG A 45 -14.70 10.62 -17.13
C ARG A 45 -15.92 9.84 -16.68
N ASP A 46 -16.92 10.55 -16.13
CA ASP A 46 -18.17 9.93 -15.68
C ASP A 46 -18.99 9.37 -16.84
N ASP A 47 -19.03 10.06 -17.99
CA ASP A 47 -19.73 9.61 -19.19
C ASP A 47 -19.19 8.28 -19.72
N VAL A 48 -17.86 8.10 -19.71
CA VAL A 48 -17.22 6.85 -20.11
C VAL A 48 -17.49 5.76 -19.09
N ALA A 49 -17.32 6.05 -17.80
CA ALA A 49 -17.57 5.06 -16.74
C ALA A 49 -19.02 4.52 -16.83
N VAL A 50 -20.00 5.41 -16.99
CA VAL A 50 -21.41 5.03 -17.13
C VAL A 50 -21.65 4.23 -18.43
N SER A 51 -21.04 4.61 -19.54
CA SER A 51 -21.21 3.91 -20.82
C SER A 51 -20.75 2.46 -20.82
N VAL A 52 -19.81 2.11 -19.90
CA VAL A 52 -19.33 0.73 -19.71
C VAL A 52 -20.00 0.01 -18.52
N GLY A 53 -21.08 0.58 -17.99
CA GLY A 53 -21.89 -0.05 -16.93
C GLY A 53 -21.38 0.17 -15.52
N LEU A 54 -20.46 1.11 -15.29
CA LEU A 54 -20.00 1.49 -13.98
C LEU A 54 -20.90 2.59 -13.39
N PRO A 55 -21.06 2.66 -12.06
CA PRO A 55 -21.92 3.65 -11.42
C PRO A 55 -21.33 5.07 -11.41
N GLY A 56 -20.10 5.25 -11.88
CA GLY A 56 -19.36 6.50 -11.95
C GLY A 56 -17.85 6.27 -11.96
N VAL A 57 -17.08 7.33 -11.83
CA VAL A 57 -15.61 7.26 -11.83
C VAL A 57 -15.09 6.45 -10.67
N LEU A 58 -14.13 5.58 -10.95
CA LEU A 58 -13.47 4.70 -10.00
C LEU A 58 -12.04 5.18 -9.69
N ALA A 59 -11.58 4.94 -8.47
CA ALA A 59 -10.17 5.01 -8.15
C ALA A 59 -9.38 3.90 -8.89
N HIS A 60 -8.16 4.19 -9.28
CA HIS A 60 -7.23 3.17 -9.75
C HIS A 60 -7.02 2.11 -8.66
N GLY A 61 -7.13 0.85 -9.01
CA GLY A 61 -6.92 -0.24 -8.07
C GLY A 61 -5.54 -0.17 -7.42
N MET A 62 -4.51 0.09 -8.21
CA MET A 62 -3.12 0.20 -7.72
C MET A 62 -2.90 1.40 -6.80
N LEU A 63 -3.61 2.52 -7.00
CA LEU A 63 -3.61 3.64 -6.04
C LEU A 63 -4.20 3.20 -4.69
N THR A 64 -5.35 2.50 -4.72
CA THR A 64 -5.97 1.97 -3.50
C THR A 64 -5.04 0.98 -2.79
N MET A 65 -4.36 0.11 -3.53
CA MET A 65 -3.36 -0.82 -3.01
C MET A 65 -2.20 -0.08 -2.34
N GLY A 66 -1.65 0.95 -2.98
CA GLY A 66 -0.55 1.77 -2.43
C GLY A 66 -0.94 2.53 -1.15
N LEU A 67 -2.15 3.10 -1.10
CA LEU A 67 -2.68 3.76 0.09
C LEU A 67 -2.87 2.76 1.25
N ALA A 68 -3.31 1.55 0.93
CA ALA A 68 -3.63 0.55 1.95
C ALA A 68 -2.39 0.03 2.69
N VAL A 69 -1.22 -0.02 2.07
CA VAL A 69 0.01 -0.48 2.73
C VAL A 69 0.69 0.63 3.56
N GLN A 70 0.35 1.89 3.32
CA GLN A 70 1.04 3.02 3.96
C GLN A 70 1.10 2.94 5.49
N PRO A 71 0.01 2.58 6.22
CA PRO A 71 0.09 2.47 7.69
C PRO A 71 1.10 1.42 8.15
N VAL A 72 1.26 0.34 7.37
CA VAL A 72 2.24 -0.73 7.68
C VAL A 72 3.66 -0.24 7.43
N VAL A 73 3.88 0.52 6.35
CA VAL A 73 5.19 1.15 6.05
C VAL A 73 5.59 2.10 7.18
N ASP A 74 4.66 2.96 7.61
CA ASP A 74 4.88 3.92 8.68
C ASP A 74 5.17 3.22 10.02
N TRP A 75 4.42 2.16 10.33
CA TRP A 75 4.63 1.34 11.52
C TRP A 75 5.97 0.60 11.49
N ALA A 76 6.36 0.03 10.36
CA ALA A 76 7.63 -0.69 10.23
C ALA A 76 8.85 0.24 10.37
N GLY A 77 8.67 1.55 10.17
CA GLY A 77 9.70 2.58 10.32
C GLY A 77 10.73 2.63 9.18
N ASP A 78 10.81 1.59 8.37
CA ASP A 78 11.67 1.48 7.19
C ASP A 78 10.91 0.75 6.07
N PRO A 79 10.66 1.38 4.91
CA PRO A 79 9.96 0.76 3.80
C PRO A 79 10.69 -0.47 3.22
N ALA A 80 12.02 -0.57 3.38
CA ALA A 80 12.81 -1.73 2.95
C ALA A 80 12.46 -3.02 3.71
N ARG A 81 11.78 -2.90 4.87
CA ARG A 81 11.27 -4.04 5.63
C ARG A 81 10.07 -4.71 4.99
N ILE A 82 9.35 -4.05 4.09
CA ILE A 82 8.22 -4.63 3.37
C ILE A 82 8.76 -5.51 2.24
N VAL A 83 8.86 -6.80 2.48
CA VAL A 83 9.46 -7.75 1.54
C VAL A 83 8.47 -8.42 0.60
N ASP A 84 7.18 -8.34 0.92
CA ASP A 84 6.09 -8.83 0.06
C ASP A 84 4.79 -8.10 0.40
N TYR A 85 3.98 -7.83 -0.60
CA TYR A 85 2.64 -7.27 -0.43
C TYR A 85 1.71 -7.76 -1.52
N GLN A 86 0.60 -8.36 -1.12
CA GLN A 86 -0.40 -8.91 -2.03
C GLN A 86 -1.82 -8.50 -1.64
N VAL A 87 -2.67 -8.34 -2.65
CA VAL A 87 -4.09 -8.05 -2.47
C VAL A 87 -4.94 -8.78 -3.52
N ARG A 88 -6.23 -8.92 -3.22
CA ARG A 88 -7.27 -9.21 -4.22
C ARG A 88 -8.20 -8.01 -4.30
N PHE A 89 -8.35 -7.41 -5.48
CA PHE A 89 -9.37 -6.40 -5.72
C PHE A 89 -10.75 -7.06 -5.69
N THR A 90 -11.61 -6.62 -4.76
CA THR A 90 -12.93 -7.23 -4.53
C THR A 90 -14.07 -6.33 -4.94
N ARG A 91 -13.92 -5.03 -4.71
CA ARG A 91 -14.90 -4.01 -5.08
C ARG A 91 -14.22 -2.74 -5.53
N PRO A 92 -14.81 -2.00 -6.47
CA PRO A 92 -14.31 -0.70 -6.87
C PRO A 92 -14.49 0.34 -5.73
N VAL A 93 -13.60 1.32 -5.69
CA VAL A 93 -13.78 2.53 -4.89
C VAL A 93 -14.34 3.60 -5.81
N LEU A 94 -15.62 3.92 -5.64
CA LEU A 94 -16.28 5.03 -6.33
C LEU A 94 -15.78 6.36 -5.77
N VAL A 95 -15.49 7.31 -6.66
CA VAL A 95 -15.03 8.65 -6.29
C VAL A 95 -15.99 9.69 -6.90
N PRO A 96 -17.12 9.98 -6.23
CA PRO A 96 -18.03 11.06 -6.64
C PRO A 96 -17.29 12.39 -6.80
N ALA A 97 -17.73 13.24 -7.73
CA ALA A 97 -17.01 14.46 -8.10
C ALA A 97 -16.90 15.48 -6.95
N THR A 98 -17.91 15.55 -6.10
CA THR A 98 -18.03 16.55 -5.03
C THR A 98 -17.58 16.00 -3.67
N GLU A 99 -18.08 14.81 -3.30
CA GLU A 99 -17.86 14.22 -1.98
C GLU A 99 -16.52 13.48 -1.91
N GLY A 100 -16.04 12.99 -3.06
CA GLY A 100 -14.88 12.10 -3.10
C GLY A 100 -15.16 10.74 -2.47
N ALA A 101 -14.12 10.10 -2.03
CA ALA A 101 -14.16 8.83 -1.31
C ALA A 101 -13.23 8.84 -0.09
N ARG A 102 -13.32 7.79 0.72
CA ARG A 102 -12.40 7.57 1.84
C ARG A 102 -12.04 6.10 1.92
N VAL A 103 -10.75 5.82 1.90
CA VAL A 103 -10.20 4.48 2.13
C VAL A 103 -9.75 4.39 3.58
N ARG A 104 -10.31 3.44 4.31
CA ARG A 104 -9.93 3.13 5.70
C ARG A 104 -9.16 1.83 5.74
N VAL A 105 -8.14 1.77 6.58
CA VAL A 105 -7.26 0.62 6.74
C VAL A 105 -7.08 0.32 8.22
N VAL A 106 -7.21 -0.96 8.56
CA VAL A 106 -6.82 -1.50 9.88
C VAL A 106 -5.81 -2.60 9.61
N ALA A 107 -4.62 -2.47 10.16
CA ALA A 107 -3.51 -3.41 10.02
C ALA A 107 -3.32 -4.21 11.31
N LYS A 108 -3.34 -5.54 11.20
CA LYS A 108 -3.31 -6.46 12.33
C LYS A 108 -2.27 -7.55 12.12
N ILE A 109 -1.51 -7.90 13.14
CA ILE A 109 -0.57 -9.03 13.08
C ILE A 109 -1.35 -10.32 12.86
N GLY A 110 -1.17 -10.95 11.71
CA GLY A 110 -1.82 -12.21 11.36
C GLY A 110 -0.98 -13.45 11.68
N ALA A 111 0.35 -13.34 11.62
CA ALA A 111 1.28 -14.40 11.96
C ALA A 111 2.69 -13.87 12.25
N ILE A 112 3.46 -14.57 13.06
CA ILE A 112 4.86 -14.30 13.37
C ILE A 112 5.67 -15.56 13.08
N ASP A 113 6.59 -15.47 12.11
CA ASP A 113 7.56 -16.50 11.81
C ASP A 113 8.87 -16.15 12.51
N THR A 114 9.13 -16.81 13.64
CA THR A 114 10.31 -16.56 14.47
C THR A 114 11.61 -17.05 13.81
N ALA A 115 11.55 -18.10 13.02
CA ALA A 115 12.72 -18.65 12.35
C ALA A 115 13.17 -17.75 11.19
N ALA A 116 12.23 -17.27 10.38
CA ALA A 116 12.50 -16.35 9.27
C ALA A 116 12.60 -14.88 9.71
N ARG A 117 12.24 -14.54 10.95
CA ARG A 117 12.15 -13.16 11.44
C ARG A 117 11.21 -12.33 10.55
N ILE A 118 10.06 -12.88 10.18
CA ILE A 118 9.05 -12.26 9.33
C ILE A 118 7.72 -12.17 10.06
N ILE A 119 7.05 -11.04 9.93
CA ILE A 119 5.69 -10.83 10.39
C ILE A 119 4.77 -10.72 9.17
N ARG A 120 3.66 -11.47 9.17
CA ARG A 120 2.56 -11.22 8.25
C ARG A 120 1.58 -10.27 8.92
N VAL A 121 1.31 -9.15 8.27
CA VAL A 121 0.30 -8.17 8.66
C VAL A 121 -0.89 -8.32 7.72
N ASP A 122 -2.06 -8.62 8.27
CA ASP A 122 -3.32 -8.70 7.54
C ASP A 122 -4.02 -7.33 7.59
N LEU A 123 -4.44 -6.83 6.42
CA LEU A 123 -5.09 -5.54 6.28
C LEU A 123 -6.58 -5.69 5.99
N THR A 124 -7.41 -5.02 6.79
CA THR A 124 -8.82 -4.80 6.47
C THR A 124 -8.95 -3.43 5.81
N VAL A 125 -9.34 -3.42 4.53
CA VAL A 125 -9.40 -2.21 3.72
C VAL A 125 -10.82 -1.98 3.26
N THR A 126 -11.41 -0.86 3.69
CA THR A 126 -12.81 -0.54 3.43
C THR A 126 -12.99 0.85 2.80
N SER A 127 -14.06 0.99 2.02
CA SER A 127 -14.60 2.27 1.56
C SER A 127 -16.13 2.17 1.60
N ASN A 128 -16.81 3.19 2.16
CA ASN A 128 -18.26 3.16 2.40
C ASN A 128 -18.69 1.85 3.10
N ASP A 129 -17.98 1.47 4.15
CA ASP A 129 -18.19 0.28 4.99
C ASP A 129 -18.19 -1.06 4.23
N GLN A 130 -17.70 -1.06 2.99
CA GLN A 130 -17.51 -2.26 2.18
C GLN A 130 -16.03 -2.60 2.01
N THR A 131 -15.69 -3.88 2.14
CA THR A 131 -14.34 -4.37 1.85
C THR A 131 -14.02 -4.20 0.37
N VAL A 132 -12.98 -3.43 0.07
CA VAL A 132 -12.53 -3.14 -1.30
C VAL A 132 -11.30 -3.95 -1.72
N LEU A 133 -10.46 -4.34 -0.75
CA LEU A 133 -9.34 -5.26 -0.96
C LEU A 133 -9.51 -6.49 -0.09
N GLY A 134 -9.55 -7.67 -0.69
CA GLY A 134 -9.54 -8.97 0.00
C GLY A 134 -8.13 -9.58 0.02
N LYS A 135 -7.84 -10.44 1.00
CA LYS A 135 -6.52 -11.06 1.18
C LYS A 135 -5.37 -10.04 1.11
N ALA A 136 -5.61 -8.84 1.64
CA ALA A 136 -4.59 -7.81 1.70
C ALA A 136 -3.61 -8.17 2.82
N GLN A 137 -2.38 -8.51 2.45
CA GLN A 137 -1.37 -9.04 3.37
C GLN A 137 0.00 -8.47 3.01
N ALA A 138 0.68 -7.91 4.01
CA ALA A 138 2.07 -7.48 3.89
C ALA A 138 2.98 -8.39 4.71
N ARG A 139 4.19 -8.65 4.23
CA ARG A 139 5.24 -9.36 4.97
C ARG A 139 6.33 -8.37 5.34
N VAL A 140 6.57 -8.24 6.63
CA VAL A 140 7.53 -7.30 7.21
C VAL A 140 8.72 -8.08 7.76
N SER A 141 9.91 -7.82 7.24
CA SER A 141 11.15 -8.45 7.68
C SER A 141 11.74 -7.74 8.89
N TYR A 142 12.13 -8.51 9.90
CA TYR A 142 12.93 -8.11 11.05
C TYR A 142 14.33 -8.77 11.04
N ALA A 143 14.67 -9.47 9.95
CA ALA A 143 16.05 -9.85 9.73
C ALA A 143 16.92 -8.59 9.61
N ASP A 144 18.11 -8.61 10.17
CA ASP A 144 19.05 -7.51 10.01
C ASP A 144 19.24 -7.24 8.52
N ALA A 145 19.18 -5.97 8.12
CA ALA A 145 19.40 -5.59 6.74
C ALA A 145 20.74 -6.19 6.27
N PRO A 146 20.81 -6.78 5.07
CA PRO A 146 22.07 -7.28 4.56
C PRO A 146 23.08 -6.13 4.60
N THR A 147 24.17 -6.33 5.32
CA THR A 147 25.30 -5.39 5.36
C THR A 147 25.60 -4.99 3.92
N SER A 148 25.57 -3.68 3.63
CA SER A 148 25.71 -3.07 2.32
C SER A 148 26.58 -3.88 1.36
N ALA A 149 26.08 -4.07 0.12
CA ALA A 149 26.86 -4.68 -0.96
C ALA A 149 28.24 -4.04 -1.05
N PRO A 150 29.31 -4.82 -1.33
CA PRO A 150 30.64 -4.27 -1.47
C PRO A 150 30.63 -3.20 -2.56
N THR A 151 31.11 -2.02 -2.22
CA THR A 151 31.34 -0.93 -3.15
C THR A 151 32.22 -1.44 -4.29
N THR A 152 31.65 -1.67 -5.46
CA THR A 152 32.40 -1.99 -6.67
C THR A 152 33.29 -0.80 -6.95
N SER A 153 34.59 -0.95 -6.69
CA SER A 153 35.59 0.05 -7.07
C SER A 153 35.53 0.27 -8.57
N ALA A 154 35.35 1.53 -8.97
CA ALA A 154 35.36 1.93 -10.37
C ALA A 154 36.67 1.45 -11.07
N PRO A 155 36.58 1.03 -12.35
CA PRO A 155 37.78 0.65 -13.08
C PRO A 155 38.66 1.88 -13.26
N THR A 156 39.94 1.74 -12.87
CA THR A 156 40.99 2.72 -13.13
C THR A 156 41.17 2.87 -14.64
N THR A 157 40.86 4.05 -15.16
CA THR A 157 41.14 4.43 -16.56
C THR A 157 42.64 4.48 -16.73
N VAL A 158 43.20 3.52 -17.46
CA VAL A 158 44.58 3.59 -17.97
C VAL A 158 44.56 4.50 -19.21
N SER A 159 45.21 5.66 -19.08
CA SER A 159 45.47 6.59 -20.21
C SER A 159 46.62 6.04 -20.99
N ALA A 160 46.47 5.84 -22.30
CA ALA A 160 47.55 5.66 -23.28
C ALA A 160 47.61 6.88 -24.15
#